data_a84b12fbc9a1c74027d21f5894a02808
#
_entry.id   a84b12fbc9a1c74027d21f5894a02808
#
_cell.length_a   1.000
_cell.length_b   1.000
_cell.length_c   1.000
_cell.angle_alpha   90.00
_cell.angle_beta   90.00
_cell.angle_gamma   90.00
#
_symmetry.space_group_name_H-M   'P 1'
#
loop_
_entity.id
_entity.type
_entity.pdbx_description
1 polymer ?
#
loop_
_entity_poly.entity_id
_entity_poly.type
_entity_poly.pdbx_seq_one_letter_code
_entity_poly.pdbx_strand_id
1 'polypeptide(L)'
;MIIFALIFMFPAYSQALVEKKQLAKYKTWSPEIAGNAFAEFTAAMQWCGKNLPDSARVICRKPEIFFMYSGGKKCGSFSQYGKPEDILQQLTDQKATHVIIDHWFRHAYYTLYPLISTHYPEKFKFVGKFESRGAQQEPPTLIFEFHPDWTKPETNAQ
;
A
#
# COMPACT_ATOMS: atom_id res chain seq x y z
N MET A 1 54.70 9.94 7.67
CA MET A 1 53.63 10.21 6.64
C MET A 1 52.77 8.99 6.27
N ILE A 2 53.22 7.75 6.44
CA ILE A 2 52.50 6.52 6.07
C ILE A 2 51.35 6.19 7.05
N ILE A 3 51.49 6.48 8.33
CA ILE A 3 50.47 6.16 9.39
C ILE A 3 49.20 7.00 9.23
N PHE A 4 49.32 8.26 8.79
CA PHE A 4 48.13 9.12 8.55
C PHE A 4 47.27 8.64 7.39
N ALA A 5 47.85 8.07 6.35
CA ALA A 5 47.08 7.54 5.21
C ALA A 5 46.25 6.31 5.60
N LEU A 6 46.73 5.45 6.49
CA LEU A 6 46.02 4.26 6.95
C LEU A 6 44.77 4.60 7.82
N ILE A 7 44.85 5.68 8.61
CA ILE A 7 43.75 6.09 9.48
C ILE A 7 42.53 6.60 8.65
N PHE A 8 42.79 7.25 7.51
CA PHE A 8 41.71 7.74 6.63
C PHE A 8 41.25 6.71 5.62
N MET A 9 42.03 5.70 5.29
CA MET A 9 41.57 4.63 4.37
C MET A 9 40.67 3.58 5.03
N PHE A 10 40.78 3.36 6.34
CA PHE A 10 40.01 2.34 7.03
C PHE A 10 38.50 2.64 7.07
N PRO A 11 38.02 3.88 7.37
CA PRO A 11 36.61 4.21 7.30
C PRO A 11 36.04 4.16 5.89
N ALA A 12 36.81 4.63 4.88
CA ALA A 12 36.39 4.59 3.48
C ALA A 12 36.24 3.14 2.96
N TYR A 13 37.15 2.25 3.35
CA TYR A 13 37.08 0.84 2.99
C TYR A 13 35.94 0.11 3.68
N SER A 14 35.67 0.42 4.95
CA SER A 14 34.53 -0.16 5.67
C SER A 14 33.18 0.31 5.10
N GLN A 15 33.06 1.59 4.71
CA GLN A 15 31.89 2.11 4.02
C GLN A 15 31.70 1.43 2.66
N ALA A 16 32.73 1.30 1.85
CA ALA A 16 32.69 0.63 0.56
C ALA A 16 32.27 -0.85 0.68
N LEU A 17 32.68 -1.55 1.75
CA LEU A 17 32.25 -2.92 2.02
C LEU A 17 30.77 -3.01 2.42
N VAL A 18 30.27 -2.03 3.20
CA VAL A 18 28.85 -1.94 3.56
C VAL A 18 28.00 -1.64 2.32
N GLU A 19 28.44 -0.69 1.49
CA GLU A 19 27.77 -0.35 0.23
C GLU A 19 27.79 -1.53 -0.75
N LYS A 20 28.91 -2.25 -0.86
CA LYS A 20 28.98 -3.47 -1.71
C LYS A 20 28.07 -4.57 -1.24
N LYS A 21 27.90 -4.77 0.09
CA LYS A 21 26.94 -5.71 0.66
C LYS A 21 25.50 -5.26 0.42
N GLN A 22 25.22 -3.97 0.51
CA GLN A 22 23.90 -3.42 0.18
C GLN A 22 23.61 -3.56 -1.31
N LEU A 23 24.55 -3.18 -2.19
CA LEU A 23 24.39 -3.35 -3.65
C LEU A 23 24.22 -4.82 -4.06
N ALA A 24 24.89 -5.75 -3.37
CA ALA A 24 24.67 -7.19 -3.60
C ALA A 24 23.24 -7.64 -3.21
N LYS A 25 22.65 -7.03 -2.17
CA LYS A 25 21.23 -7.24 -1.84
C LYS A 25 20.30 -6.67 -2.92
N TYR A 26 20.67 -5.55 -3.55
CA TYR A 26 19.86 -4.94 -4.64
C TYR A 26 19.96 -5.71 -5.97
N LYS A 27 20.97 -6.55 -6.20
CA LYS A 27 21.01 -7.44 -7.38
C LYS A 27 19.92 -8.53 -7.36
N THR A 28 19.42 -8.85 -6.19
CA THR A 28 18.31 -9.78 -5.96
C THR A 28 17.18 -9.07 -5.24
N TRP A 29 16.88 -7.82 -5.64
CA TRP A 29 15.83 -7.06 -4.99
C TRP A 29 14.49 -7.78 -5.13
N SER A 30 13.85 -8.03 -4.01
CA SER A 30 12.49 -8.50 -3.92
C SER A 30 11.71 -7.62 -2.92
N PRO A 31 10.39 -7.50 -3.04
CA PRO A 31 9.59 -6.71 -2.11
C PRO A 31 9.77 -7.07 -0.64
N GLU A 32 10.10 -8.32 -0.34
CA GLU A 32 10.33 -8.82 1.02
C GLU A 32 11.55 -8.17 1.69
N ILE A 33 12.53 -7.71 0.91
CA ILE A 33 13.70 -7.00 1.44
C ILE A 33 13.30 -5.65 2.06
N ALA A 34 12.24 -5.03 1.55
CA ALA A 34 11.67 -3.80 2.09
C ALA A 34 10.71 -4.04 3.28
N GLY A 35 10.52 -5.31 3.66
CA GLY A 35 9.67 -5.73 4.78
C GLY A 35 8.30 -6.27 4.35
N ASN A 36 7.67 -6.99 5.27
CA ASN A 36 6.40 -7.69 5.00
C ASN A 36 5.30 -6.76 4.51
N ALA A 37 5.14 -5.59 5.13
CA ALA A 37 4.14 -4.60 4.75
C ALA A 37 4.26 -4.15 3.30
N PHE A 38 5.48 -3.94 2.81
CA PHE A 38 5.72 -3.59 1.41
C PHE A 38 5.46 -4.77 0.48
N ALA A 39 5.85 -5.98 0.88
CA ALA A 39 5.60 -7.20 0.10
C ALA A 39 4.09 -7.44 -0.07
N GLU A 40 3.31 -7.28 1.00
CA GLU A 40 1.85 -7.40 0.98
C GLU A 40 1.20 -6.35 0.09
N PHE A 41 1.63 -5.09 0.21
CA PHE A 41 1.17 -4.01 -0.64
C PHE A 41 1.50 -4.28 -2.12
N THR A 42 2.71 -4.76 -2.40
CA THR A 42 3.12 -5.14 -3.77
C THR A 42 2.28 -6.29 -4.32
N ALA A 43 2.01 -7.32 -3.51
CA ALA A 43 1.15 -8.44 -3.90
C ALA A 43 -0.28 -7.96 -4.21
N ALA A 44 -0.83 -7.06 -3.40
CA ALA A 44 -2.12 -6.43 -3.65
C ALA A 44 -2.15 -5.64 -4.98
N MET A 45 -1.11 -4.85 -5.26
CA MET A 45 -1.00 -4.09 -6.51
C MET A 45 -0.91 -5.00 -7.74
N GLN A 46 -0.10 -6.06 -7.68
CA GLN A 46 0.01 -7.05 -8.75
C GLN A 46 -1.30 -7.79 -8.98
N TRP A 47 -2.02 -8.11 -7.91
CA TRP A 47 -3.35 -8.70 -8.00
C TRP A 47 -4.32 -7.76 -8.71
N CYS A 48 -4.35 -6.47 -8.35
CA CYS A 48 -5.15 -5.47 -9.03
C CYS A 48 -4.81 -5.41 -10.53
N GLY A 49 -3.54 -5.44 -10.89
CA GLY A 49 -3.08 -5.45 -12.27
C GLY A 49 -3.65 -6.60 -13.08
N LYS A 50 -3.72 -7.79 -12.48
CA LYS A 50 -4.16 -9.03 -13.14
C LYS A 50 -5.68 -9.20 -13.17
N ASN A 51 -6.39 -8.72 -12.15
CA ASN A 51 -7.79 -9.09 -11.91
C ASN A 51 -8.78 -7.94 -12.12
N LEU A 52 -8.34 -6.68 -12.06
CA LEU A 52 -9.24 -5.56 -12.28
C LEU A 52 -9.29 -5.17 -13.76
N PRO A 53 -10.46 -4.69 -14.25
CA PRO A 53 -10.57 -4.17 -15.61
C PRO A 53 -9.75 -2.89 -15.81
N ASP A 54 -9.46 -2.52 -17.06
CA ASP A 54 -8.68 -1.30 -17.38
C ASP A 54 -9.43 0.00 -17.01
N SER A 55 -10.76 -0.08 -16.91
CA SER A 55 -11.61 1.02 -16.44
C SER A 55 -11.51 1.23 -14.93
N ALA A 56 -11.00 0.27 -14.16
CA ALA A 56 -10.87 0.40 -12.71
C ALA A 56 -9.97 1.58 -12.33
N ARG A 57 -10.41 2.30 -11.31
CA ARG A 57 -9.64 3.37 -10.68
C ARG A 57 -9.42 3.04 -9.23
N VAL A 58 -8.20 2.71 -8.91
CA VAL A 58 -7.80 2.33 -7.55
C VAL A 58 -7.36 3.57 -6.79
N ILE A 59 -7.75 3.68 -5.54
CA ILE A 59 -7.22 4.70 -4.64
C ILE A 59 -6.31 4.02 -3.63
N CYS A 60 -5.10 4.51 -3.53
CA CYS A 60 -4.14 4.07 -2.53
C CYS A 60 -3.21 5.22 -2.12
N ARG A 61 -2.41 5.00 -1.12
CA ARG A 61 -1.52 6.03 -0.61
C ARG A 61 -0.34 6.37 -1.52
N LYS A 62 0.11 5.43 -2.35
CA LYS A 62 1.30 5.56 -3.21
C LYS A 62 0.97 5.21 -4.65
N PRO A 63 0.28 6.11 -5.37
CA PRO A 63 -0.17 5.84 -6.73
C PRO A 63 0.99 5.58 -7.70
N GLU A 64 2.16 6.18 -7.50
CA GLU A 64 3.32 5.98 -8.36
C GLU A 64 3.84 4.54 -8.26
N ILE A 65 3.92 4.02 -7.03
CA ILE A 65 4.33 2.64 -6.76
C ILE A 65 3.26 1.68 -7.28
N PHE A 66 1.98 2.00 -7.05
CA PHE A 66 0.88 1.21 -7.58
C PHE A 66 0.96 1.09 -9.10
N PHE A 67 1.16 2.20 -9.82
CA PHE A 67 1.28 2.20 -11.27
C PHE A 67 2.37 1.25 -11.76
N MET A 68 3.54 1.25 -11.11
CA MET A 68 4.66 0.38 -11.46
C MET A 68 4.35 -1.11 -11.30
N TYR A 69 3.72 -1.49 -10.18
CA TYR A 69 3.48 -2.90 -9.85
C TYR A 69 2.17 -3.46 -10.39
N SER A 70 1.21 -2.60 -10.74
CA SER A 70 -0.07 -3.01 -11.34
C SER A 70 -0.05 -3.15 -12.86
N GLY A 71 1.10 -2.89 -13.50
CA GLY A 71 1.19 -2.88 -14.96
C GLY A 71 0.50 -1.69 -15.61
N GLY A 72 0.53 -0.52 -14.95
CA GLY A 72 0.04 0.74 -15.52
C GLY A 72 -1.44 1.05 -15.27
N LYS A 73 -2.10 0.37 -14.33
CA LYS A 73 -3.50 0.68 -13.96
C LYS A 73 -3.64 2.06 -13.36
N LYS A 74 -4.81 2.69 -13.59
CA LYS A 74 -5.12 4.03 -13.07
C LYS A 74 -5.20 4.02 -11.55
N CYS A 75 -4.49 4.95 -10.93
CA CYS A 75 -4.51 5.11 -9.48
C CYS A 75 -4.58 6.59 -9.10
N GLY A 76 -5.30 6.86 -8.03
CA GLY A 76 -5.32 8.14 -7.35
C GLY A 76 -4.85 8.02 -5.91
N SER A 77 -4.71 9.16 -5.25
CA SER A 77 -4.42 9.23 -3.81
C SER A 77 -5.55 9.93 -3.06
N PHE A 78 -5.51 9.85 -1.75
CA PHE A 78 -6.44 10.55 -0.86
C PHE A 78 -5.67 11.39 0.15
N SER A 79 -6.30 12.45 0.65
CA SER A 79 -5.77 13.22 1.76
C SER A 79 -5.92 12.40 3.04
N GLN A 80 -4.85 12.35 3.83
CA GLN A 80 -4.86 11.67 5.14
C GLN A 80 -5.51 12.53 6.22
N TYR A 81 -5.76 13.78 5.91
CA TYR A 81 -6.31 14.78 6.82
C TYR A 81 -7.70 15.16 6.34
N GLY A 82 -8.65 15.12 7.22
CA GLY A 82 -10.03 15.47 6.94
C GLY A 82 -11.00 14.62 7.76
N LYS A 83 -12.26 15.02 7.70
CA LYS A 83 -13.33 14.22 8.27
C LYS A 83 -13.65 13.03 7.37
N PRO A 84 -14.29 11.97 7.88
CA PRO A 84 -14.70 10.83 7.07
C PRO A 84 -15.50 11.22 5.82
N GLU A 85 -16.37 12.23 5.91
CA GLU A 85 -17.18 12.75 4.81
C GLU A 85 -16.29 13.35 3.70
N ASP A 86 -15.24 14.09 4.07
CA ASP A 86 -14.33 14.72 3.10
C ASP A 86 -13.56 13.65 2.32
N ILE A 87 -13.17 12.56 3.00
CA ILE A 87 -12.46 11.45 2.36
C ILE A 87 -13.41 10.70 1.43
N LEU A 88 -14.64 10.43 1.88
CA LEU A 88 -15.65 9.80 1.04
C LEU A 88 -15.94 10.62 -0.22
N GLN A 89 -16.03 11.94 -0.07
CA GLN A 89 -16.22 12.85 -1.20
C GLN A 89 -15.03 12.79 -2.17
N GLN A 90 -13.81 12.76 -1.66
CA GLN A 90 -12.60 12.61 -2.51
C GLN A 90 -12.61 11.30 -3.31
N LEU A 91 -13.05 10.19 -2.71
CA LEU A 91 -13.18 8.91 -3.42
C LEU A 91 -14.22 9.03 -4.54
N THR A 92 -15.34 9.67 -4.27
CA THR A 92 -16.43 9.90 -5.22
C THR A 92 -15.98 10.79 -6.39
N ASP A 93 -15.37 11.93 -6.10
CA ASP A 93 -14.90 12.90 -7.10
C ASP A 93 -13.85 12.31 -8.03
N GLN A 94 -12.99 11.45 -7.49
CA GLN A 94 -12.00 10.72 -8.27
C GLN A 94 -12.59 9.54 -9.04
N LYS A 95 -13.90 9.26 -8.91
CA LYS A 95 -14.57 8.10 -9.50
C LYS A 95 -13.86 6.79 -9.13
N ALA A 96 -13.50 6.67 -7.86
CA ALA A 96 -12.86 5.48 -7.33
C ALA A 96 -13.76 4.25 -7.54
N THR A 97 -13.16 3.13 -7.88
CA THR A 97 -13.85 1.83 -7.94
C THR A 97 -13.32 0.89 -6.87
N HIS A 98 -12.08 1.08 -6.46
CA HIS A 98 -11.42 0.26 -5.45
C HIS A 98 -10.55 1.10 -4.55
N VAL A 99 -10.36 0.63 -3.32
CA VAL A 99 -9.48 1.23 -2.31
C VAL A 99 -8.55 0.16 -1.78
N ILE A 100 -7.26 0.47 -1.68
CA ILE A 100 -6.27 -0.37 -1.00
C ILE A 100 -5.93 0.27 0.33
N ILE A 101 -6.05 -0.51 1.41
CA ILE A 101 -5.58 -0.14 2.74
C ILE A 101 -4.32 -0.96 3.02
N ASP A 102 -3.20 -0.27 3.21
CA ASP A 102 -1.94 -0.87 3.58
C ASP A 102 -1.48 -0.35 4.94
N HIS A 103 -0.68 -1.13 5.64
CA HIS A 103 -0.09 -0.74 6.92
C HIS A 103 1.38 -0.31 6.80
N TRP A 104 1.95 -0.39 5.60
CA TRP A 104 3.30 0.13 5.34
C TRP A 104 3.40 1.60 5.73
N PHE A 105 2.29 2.34 5.52
CA PHE A 105 2.10 3.67 6.08
C PHE A 105 0.92 3.63 7.05
N ARG A 106 1.18 3.49 8.33
CA ARG A 106 0.16 3.37 9.38
C ARG A 106 -0.98 4.39 9.28
N HIS A 107 -0.69 5.61 8.81
CA HIS A 107 -1.73 6.63 8.61
C HIS A 107 -2.82 6.22 7.62
N ALA A 108 -2.49 5.52 6.52
CA ALA A 108 -3.50 5.03 5.59
C ALA A 108 -4.47 4.08 6.30
N TYR A 109 -3.93 3.17 7.11
CA TYR A 109 -4.73 2.24 7.87
C TYR A 109 -5.64 2.96 8.88
N TYR A 110 -5.09 3.88 9.69
CA TYR A 110 -5.86 4.61 10.70
C TYR A 110 -6.92 5.55 10.10
N THR A 111 -6.77 5.97 8.85
CA THR A 111 -7.72 6.87 8.19
C THR A 111 -8.81 6.07 7.44
N LEU A 112 -8.41 5.10 6.63
CA LEU A 112 -9.35 4.39 5.75
C LEU A 112 -10.06 3.24 6.45
N TYR A 113 -9.42 2.55 7.39
CA TYR A 113 -10.07 1.42 8.05
C TYR A 113 -11.30 1.83 8.86
N PRO A 114 -11.27 2.89 9.70
CA PRO A 114 -12.49 3.40 10.35
C PRO A 114 -13.52 3.92 9.37
N LEU A 115 -13.11 4.59 8.29
CA LEU A 115 -14.02 5.02 7.23
C LEU A 115 -14.86 3.85 6.70
N ILE A 116 -14.18 2.74 6.41
CA ILE A 116 -14.79 1.55 5.79
C ILE A 116 -15.51 0.69 6.82
N SER A 117 -14.92 0.47 8.01
CA SER A 117 -15.47 -0.47 8.99
C SER A 117 -16.57 0.13 9.87
N THR A 118 -16.57 1.46 10.04
CA THR A 118 -17.42 2.12 11.05
C THR A 118 -18.33 3.18 10.46
N HIS A 119 -17.78 4.07 9.61
CA HIS A 119 -18.55 5.21 9.13
C HIS A 119 -19.45 4.89 7.95
N TYR A 120 -18.95 4.13 6.96
CA TYR A 120 -19.67 3.84 5.72
C TYR A 120 -19.47 2.38 5.26
N PRO A 121 -19.69 1.38 6.13
CA PRO A 121 -19.45 -0.03 5.78
C PRO A 121 -20.30 -0.50 4.61
N GLU A 122 -21.47 0.10 4.40
CA GLU A 122 -22.37 -0.23 3.30
C GLU A 122 -21.83 0.17 1.92
N LYS A 123 -20.89 1.12 1.86
CA LYS A 123 -20.31 1.59 0.59
C LYS A 123 -19.12 0.78 0.13
N PHE A 124 -18.66 -0.18 0.92
CA PHE A 124 -17.46 -0.93 0.64
C PHE A 124 -17.68 -2.43 0.72
N LYS A 125 -17.29 -3.13 -0.34
CA LYS A 125 -17.33 -4.58 -0.39
C LYS A 125 -15.90 -5.13 -0.32
N PHE A 126 -15.66 -6.02 0.63
CA PHE A 126 -14.37 -6.68 0.76
C PHE A 126 -14.05 -7.54 -0.46
N VAL A 127 -12.85 -7.38 -1.02
CA VAL A 127 -12.37 -8.09 -2.21
C VAL A 127 -11.26 -9.07 -1.89
N GLY A 128 -10.27 -8.64 -1.11
CA GLY A 128 -9.15 -9.51 -0.81
C GLY A 128 -8.26 -9.03 0.32
N LYS A 129 -7.52 -9.98 0.89
CA LYS A 129 -6.54 -9.81 1.97
C LYS A 129 -5.19 -10.36 1.51
N PHE A 130 -4.13 -9.61 1.78
CA PHE A 130 -2.74 -9.98 1.51
C PHE A 130 -1.96 -9.93 2.81
N GLU A 131 -1.41 -11.08 3.20
CA GLU A 131 -0.75 -11.28 4.49
C GLU A 131 0.50 -12.12 4.29
N SER A 132 1.63 -11.65 4.81
CA SER A 132 2.89 -12.38 4.77
C SER A 132 2.91 -13.46 5.85
N ARG A 133 3.48 -14.60 5.52
CA ARG A 133 3.68 -15.67 6.51
C ARG A 133 4.59 -15.18 7.63
N GLY A 134 4.09 -15.22 8.88
CA GLY A 134 4.84 -14.81 10.06
C GLY A 134 4.59 -13.37 10.54
N ALA A 135 3.80 -12.57 9.84
CA ALA A 135 3.44 -11.21 10.25
C ALA A 135 2.26 -11.20 11.26
N GLN A 136 2.32 -12.01 12.30
CA GLN A 136 1.21 -12.22 13.25
C GLN A 136 0.79 -10.98 14.06
N GLN A 137 1.51 -9.85 13.96
CA GLN A 137 1.25 -8.66 14.76
C GLN A 137 0.89 -7.41 13.95
N GLU A 138 0.96 -7.47 12.62
CA GLU A 138 0.67 -6.32 11.77
C GLU A 138 -0.62 -6.53 10.97
N PRO A 139 -1.44 -5.47 10.79
CA PRO A 139 -2.66 -5.59 9.98
C PRO A 139 -2.29 -5.92 8.54
N PRO A 140 -3.04 -6.81 7.86
CA PRO A 140 -2.80 -7.16 6.47
C PRO A 140 -3.13 -6.01 5.53
N THR A 141 -2.61 -6.06 4.30
CA THR A 141 -3.09 -5.20 3.21
C THR A 141 -4.45 -5.69 2.71
N LEU A 142 -5.41 -4.78 2.63
CA LEU A 142 -6.81 -5.08 2.27
C LEU A 142 -7.20 -4.35 0.98
N ILE A 143 -8.04 -4.99 0.17
CA ILE A 143 -8.68 -4.39 -1.00
C ILE A 143 -10.18 -4.39 -0.79
N PHE A 144 -10.80 -3.24 -1.06
CA PHE A 144 -12.25 -3.07 -1.08
C PHE A 144 -12.71 -2.51 -2.42
N GLU A 145 -13.83 -3.00 -2.92
CA GLU A 145 -14.58 -2.37 -4.00
C GLU A 145 -15.42 -1.23 -3.39
N PHE A 146 -15.47 -0.07 -4.04
CA PHE A 146 -16.18 1.11 -3.59
C PHE A 146 -17.38 1.40 -4.46
N HIS A 147 -18.54 1.57 -3.83
CA HIS A 147 -19.83 1.86 -4.46
C HIS A 147 -20.43 3.13 -3.82
N PRO A 148 -20.25 4.32 -4.41
CA PRO A 148 -20.76 5.57 -3.81
C PRO A 148 -22.27 5.57 -3.58
N ASP A 149 -23.03 4.91 -4.48
CA ASP A 149 -24.49 4.91 -4.47
C ASP A 149 -25.08 3.65 -3.80
N TRP A 150 -24.24 2.77 -3.24
CA TRP A 150 -24.73 1.54 -2.65
C TRP A 150 -25.39 1.82 -1.29
N THR A 151 -26.66 1.61 -1.21
CA THR A 151 -27.41 1.49 0.05
C THR A 151 -27.53 0.00 0.37
N LYS A 152 -27.15 -0.40 1.58
CA LYS A 152 -27.30 -1.78 2.03
C LYS A 152 -28.77 -2.20 1.84
N PRO A 153 -29.06 -3.33 1.15
CA PRO A 153 -30.43 -3.82 1.10
C PRO A 153 -30.94 -3.96 2.54
N GLU A 154 -32.09 -3.40 2.82
CA GLU A 154 -32.78 -3.63 4.11
C GLU A 154 -32.86 -5.12 4.31
N THR A 155 -32.16 -5.63 5.31
CA THR A 155 -32.29 -7.03 5.71
C THR A 155 -33.70 -7.11 6.33
N ASN A 156 -34.69 -7.52 5.53
CA ASN A 156 -35.99 -7.84 6.04
C ASN A 156 -35.78 -8.93 7.10
N ALA A 157 -35.79 -8.52 8.36
CA ALA A 157 -35.80 -9.41 9.50
C ALA A 157 -37.15 -10.17 9.42
N GLN A 158 -37.06 -11.43 9.01
CA GLN A 158 -38.11 -12.42 9.22
C GLN A 158 -37.94 -13.05 10.60
#